data_4602a8d644fe82ab05f38781e23b4402
#
_entry.id   4602a8d644fe82ab05f38781e23b4402
#
_cell.length_a   1.000
_cell.length_b   1.000
_cell.length_c   1.000
_cell.angle_alpha   90.00
_cell.angle_beta   90.00
_cell.angle_gamma   90.00
#
_symmetry.space_group_name_H-M   'P 1'
#
loop_
_entity.id
_entity.type
_entity.pdbx_description
1 polymer ?
#
loop_
_entity_poly.entity_id
_entity_poly.type
_entity_poly.pdbx_seq_one_letter_code
_entity_poly.pdbx_strand_id
1 'polypeptide(L)'
;MQFFSRLTAFLISVIMTVFPCLDYSPESDDIRLNAAIISDTHIDTRLPCGKYLLERAFLDMNGCSVPTDAVIVTGDLTNYGDDASVEDFFRILTESSKAKNAIITMGNHDIGHTEDLGMTNQQARDRFIRMHNEYLGTDFDKPYYSYVVNGYKFIVICDESEDRWDTYEIYDEQIAWLDRELADGTKDGLPAFVICHEPYEGINGQPIVWEGGTMDEESGRKVKATLQKYDNVFYISGHMHEGINGELTRRVLGFCCVETVDGVNCISLPTYLIVNRYGLPGNGLGFQMEVYSDRVVLRARNFITSKWYLPYKFTIDLV
;
A
#
# COMPACT_ATOMS: atom_id res chain seq x y z
N MET A 1 14.46 -1.13 24.62
CA MET A 1 14.35 -1.43 23.19
C MET A 1 14.02 -0.21 22.35
N GLN A 2 12.96 0.54 22.61
CA GLN A 2 12.60 1.75 21.82
C GLN A 2 13.69 2.82 21.69
N PHE A 3 14.55 3.00 22.70
CA PHE A 3 15.62 3.98 22.64
C PHE A 3 16.72 3.61 21.63
N PHE A 4 17.11 2.33 21.56
CA PHE A 4 18.09 1.86 20.58
C PHE A 4 17.55 1.90 19.15
N SER A 5 16.29 1.56 18.95
CA SER A 5 15.62 1.67 17.64
C SER A 5 15.59 3.12 17.14
N ARG A 6 15.27 4.08 18.02
CA ARG A 6 15.25 5.51 17.67
C ARG A 6 16.64 6.08 17.39
N LEU A 7 17.66 5.64 18.14
CA LEU A 7 19.04 6.08 17.94
C LEU A 7 19.60 5.51 16.61
N THR A 8 19.31 4.25 16.30
CA THR A 8 19.73 3.62 15.05
C THR A 8 19.03 4.28 13.85
N ALA A 9 17.73 4.54 13.95
CA ALA A 9 16.97 5.25 12.92
C ALA A 9 17.49 6.69 12.71
N PHE A 10 17.83 7.40 13.78
CA PHE A 10 18.42 8.74 13.72
C PHE A 10 19.80 8.72 13.05
N LEU A 11 20.69 7.78 13.41
CA LEU A 11 22.02 7.63 12.80
C LEU A 11 21.93 7.27 11.33
N ILE A 12 21.02 6.37 10.94
CA ILE A 12 20.76 6.03 9.55
C ILE A 12 20.23 7.27 8.80
N SER A 13 19.29 8.02 9.37
CA SER A 13 18.77 9.26 8.80
C SER A 13 19.87 10.31 8.56
N VAL A 14 20.80 10.47 9.50
CA VAL A 14 21.93 11.42 9.38
C VAL A 14 22.90 10.96 8.27
N ILE A 15 23.22 9.67 8.19
CA ILE A 15 24.08 9.13 7.14
C ILE A 15 23.44 9.32 5.76
N MET A 16 22.12 9.13 5.65
CA MET A 16 21.36 9.24 4.39
C MET A 16 21.19 10.69 3.91
N THR A 17 21.36 11.69 4.78
CA THR A 17 21.29 13.12 4.40
C THR A 17 22.50 13.58 3.58
N VAL A 18 23.55 12.79 3.52
CA VAL A 18 24.84 13.15 2.87
C VAL A 18 24.93 12.63 1.41
N PHE A 19 23.99 11.77 0.96
CA PHE A 19 24.06 11.24 -0.39
C PHE A 19 23.39 12.18 -1.41
N PRO A 20 23.98 12.33 -2.62
CA PRO A 20 23.42 13.18 -3.66
C PRO A 20 22.04 12.67 -4.09
N CYS A 21 21.17 13.59 -4.51
CA CYS A 21 19.94 13.22 -5.23
C CYS A 21 20.34 12.42 -6.47
N LEU A 22 20.03 11.13 -6.45
CA LEU A 22 20.15 10.32 -7.64
C LEU A 22 18.96 10.63 -8.55
N ASP A 23 19.17 10.56 -9.85
CA ASP A 23 18.10 10.74 -10.82
C ASP A 23 16.92 9.81 -10.51
N TYR A 24 15.71 10.31 -10.66
CA TYR A 24 14.50 9.51 -10.51
C TYR A 24 14.28 8.68 -11.78
N SER A 25 14.92 7.53 -11.83
CA SER A 25 14.85 6.59 -12.95
C SER A 25 14.72 5.15 -12.44
N PRO A 26 14.11 4.25 -13.22
CA PRO A 26 14.17 2.82 -12.98
C PRO A 26 15.61 2.31 -12.90
N GLU A 27 15.77 1.13 -12.31
CA GLU A 27 17.07 0.49 -12.14
C GLU A 27 17.64 0.02 -13.50
N SER A 28 16.76 -0.34 -14.44
CA SER A 28 17.13 -0.83 -15.77
C SER A 28 16.11 -0.40 -16.82
N ASP A 29 16.56 -0.27 -18.07
CA ASP A 29 15.73 0.15 -19.20
C ASP A 29 14.73 -0.92 -19.68
N ASP A 30 14.88 -2.19 -19.26
CA ASP A 30 13.99 -3.30 -19.61
C ASP A 30 12.75 -3.42 -18.69
N ILE A 31 12.45 -2.34 -17.97
CA ILE A 31 11.26 -2.25 -17.11
C ILE A 31 9.97 -2.47 -17.91
N ARG A 32 9.08 -3.30 -17.39
CA ARG A 32 7.79 -3.64 -17.99
C ARG A 32 6.62 -2.94 -17.33
N LEU A 33 6.75 -2.64 -16.05
CA LEU A 33 5.77 -1.86 -15.31
C LEU A 33 6.50 -1.01 -14.27
N ASN A 34 6.15 0.27 -14.22
CA ASN A 34 6.66 1.26 -13.30
C ASN A 34 5.51 1.78 -12.43
N ALA A 35 5.49 1.44 -11.15
CA ALA A 35 4.45 1.88 -10.22
C ALA A 35 5.02 2.56 -8.99
N ALA A 36 4.31 3.55 -8.46
CA ALA A 36 4.61 4.17 -7.17
C ALA A 36 3.57 3.76 -6.15
N ILE A 37 4.00 3.37 -4.95
CA ILE A 37 3.13 2.82 -3.92
C ILE A 37 3.29 3.61 -2.63
N ILE A 38 2.16 4.09 -2.09
CA ILE A 38 2.05 4.73 -0.78
C ILE A 38 0.86 4.16 -0.02
N SER A 39 0.78 4.43 1.26
CA SER A 39 -0.32 4.04 2.14
C SER A 39 -0.55 5.06 3.25
N ASP A 40 -1.72 4.96 3.90
CA ASP A 40 -1.98 5.69 5.13
C ASP A 40 -1.72 7.20 4.97
N THR A 41 -2.38 7.79 3.98
CA THR A 41 -2.22 9.21 3.66
C THR A 41 -2.93 10.11 4.67
N HIS A 42 -3.95 9.60 5.38
CA HIS A 42 -4.64 10.24 6.49
C HIS A 42 -4.90 11.73 6.26
N ILE A 43 -5.29 12.13 5.04
CA ILE A 43 -5.59 13.54 4.80
C ILE A 43 -6.82 13.95 5.60
N ASP A 44 -6.82 15.21 5.98
CA ASP A 44 -7.89 15.81 6.77
C ASP A 44 -8.09 17.25 6.29
N THR A 45 -9.31 17.59 5.89
CA THR A 45 -9.64 18.94 5.40
C THR A 45 -9.35 20.02 6.44
N ARG A 46 -9.36 19.66 7.72
CA ARG A 46 -9.02 20.57 8.83
C ARG A 46 -7.52 20.83 8.96
N LEU A 47 -6.69 20.00 8.31
CA LEU A 47 -5.22 20.07 8.33
C LEU A 47 -4.64 20.27 6.93
N PRO A 48 -4.62 21.50 6.41
CA PRO A 48 -4.23 21.76 5.00
C PRO A 48 -2.84 21.27 4.62
N CYS A 49 -1.93 21.12 5.58
CA CYS A 49 -0.58 20.60 5.31
C CYS A 49 -0.59 19.16 4.74
N GLY A 50 -1.50 18.30 5.19
CA GLY A 50 -1.62 16.94 4.69
C GLY A 50 -1.93 16.92 3.19
N LYS A 51 -2.87 17.74 2.75
CA LYS A 51 -3.24 17.88 1.34
C LYS A 51 -2.05 18.32 0.48
N TYR A 52 -1.33 19.33 0.91
CA TYR A 52 -0.12 19.81 0.22
C TYR A 52 0.96 18.71 0.14
N LEU A 53 1.14 17.93 1.20
CA LEU A 53 2.13 16.86 1.21
C LEU A 53 1.73 15.71 0.29
N LEU A 54 0.43 15.38 0.19
CA LEU A 54 -0.08 14.40 -0.77
C LEU A 54 0.10 14.86 -2.23
N GLU A 55 -0.22 16.12 -2.53
CA GLU A 55 0.08 16.73 -3.84
C GLU A 55 1.56 16.60 -4.19
N ARG A 56 2.45 16.86 -3.22
CA ARG A 56 3.91 16.71 -3.40
C ARG A 56 4.31 15.28 -3.77
N ALA A 57 3.63 14.26 -3.24
CA ALA A 57 3.90 12.88 -3.65
C ALA A 57 3.67 12.68 -5.14
N PHE A 58 2.51 13.06 -5.63
CA PHE A 58 2.16 12.87 -7.05
C PHE A 58 3.05 13.70 -7.98
N LEU A 59 3.40 14.92 -7.57
CA LEU A 59 4.34 15.75 -8.34
C LEU A 59 5.75 15.13 -8.40
N ASP A 60 6.22 14.50 -7.32
CA ASP A 60 7.49 13.78 -7.33
C ASP A 60 7.42 12.53 -8.23
N MET A 61 6.35 11.75 -8.12
CA MET A 61 6.12 10.57 -8.98
C MET A 61 6.11 10.92 -10.47
N ASN A 62 5.60 12.09 -10.83
CA ASN A 62 5.64 12.61 -12.20
C ASN A 62 7.05 12.94 -12.71
N GLY A 63 8.02 13.07 -11.81
CA GLY A 63 9.42 13.37 -12.14
C GLY A 63 10.25 12.15 -12.51
N CYS A 64 9.69 10.94 -12.50
CA CYS A 64 10.39 9.73 -12.93
C CYS A 64 10.72 9.83 -14.44
N SER A 65 11.93 9.41 -14.82
CA SER A 65 12.39 9.44 -16.22
C SER A 65 11.57 8.52 -17.14
N VAL A 66 10.95 7.48 -16.58
CA VAL A 66 9.97 6.63 -17.24
C VAL A 66 8.59 6.96 -16.67
N PRO A 67 7.56 7.16 -17.50
CA PRO A 67 6.21 7.46 -17.01
C PRO A 67 5.72 6.42 -16.00
N THR A 68 5.10 6.90 -14.92
CA THR A 68 4.46 6.04 -13.93
C THR A 68 3.22 5.40 -14.56
N ASP A 69 3.22 4.08 -14.65
CA ASP A 69 2.09 3.33 -15.21
C ASP A 69 0.92 3.24 -14.24
N ALA A 70 1.21 3.12 -12.93
CA ALA A 70 0.20 3.09 -11.89
C ALA A 70 0.68 3.80 -10.61
N VAL A 71 -0.25 4.50 -9.96
CA VAL A 71 -0.14 4.88 -8.54
C VAL A 71 -1.02 3.93 -7.75
N ILE A 72 -0.46 3.38 -6.68
CA ILE A 72 -1.15 2.45 -5.78
C ILE A 72 -1.24 3.09 -4.40
N VAL A 73 -2.44 3.13 -3.82
CA VAL A 73 -2.67 3.62 -2.46
C VAL A 73 -3.44 2.57 -1.67
N THR A 74 -2.81 2.02 -0.64
CA THR A 74 -3.34 0.85 0.07
C THR A 74 -4.18 1.21 1.29
N GLY A 75 -5.10 2.16 1.14
CA GLY A 75 -6.09 2.52 2.16
C GLY A 75 -5.64 3.60 3.13
N ASP A 76 -6.50 3.89 4.10
CA ASP A 76 -6.40 5.02 5.02
C ASP A 76 -6.10 6.33 4.26
N LEU A 77 -6.94 6.57 3.25
CA LEU A 77 -6.86 7.74 2.40
C LEU A 77 -7.06 9.01 3.24
N THR A 78 -7.98 8.91 4.19
CA THR A 78 -8.42 10.00 5.06
C THR A 78 -8.26 9.63 6.53
N ASN A 79 -8.29 10.66 7.39
CA ASN A 79 -8.16 10.45 8.83
C ASN A 79 -9.49 10.07 9.51
N TYR A 80 -10.63 10.45 8.92
CA TYR A 80 -11.94 10.26 9.54
C TYR A 80 -13.04 9.77 8.58
N GLY A 81 -12.75 9.60 7.31
CA GLY A 81 -13.73 9.15 6.33
C GLY A 81 -14.85 10.16 6.05
N ASP A 82 -14.66 11.46 6.31
CA ASP A 82 -15.66 12.47 5.97
C ASP A 82 -15.66 12.77 4.45
N ASP A 83 -16.84 13.17 3.93
CA ASP A 83 -17.04 13.37 2.49
C ASP A 83 -16.04 14.35 1.88
N ALA A 84 -15.75 15.45 2.58
CA ALA A 84 -14.86 16.48 2.06
C ALA A 84 -13.39 16.02 2.01
N SER A 85 -12.96 15.19 2.96
CA SER A 85 -11.62 14.62 2.95
C SER A 85 -11.47 13.56 1.85
N VAL A 86 -12.47 12.70 1.64
CA VAL A 86 -12.46 11.70 0.57
C VAL A 86 -12.49 12.40 -0.79
N GLU A 87 -13.32 13.43 -0.98
CA GLU A 87 -13.35 14.23 -2.21
C GLU A 87 -12.01 14.92 -2.47
N ASP A 88 -11.40 15.54 -1.44
CA ASP A 88 -10.08 16.17 -1.56
C ASP A 88 -9.00 15.15 -1.99
N PHE A 89 -9.03 13.92 -1.47
CA PHE A 89 -8.09 12.88 -1.89
C PHE A 89 -8.19 12.61 -3.39
N PHE A 90 -9.38 12.29 -3.89
CA PHE A 90 -9.58 11.98 -5.31
C PHE A 90 -9.28 13.18 -6.21
N ARG A 91 -9.67 14.39 -5.80
CA ARG A 91 -9.37 15.62 -6.53
C ARG A 91 -7.86 15.86 -6.63
N ILE A 92 -7.13 15.76 -5.52
CA ILE A 92 -5.67 15.95 -5.51
C ILE A 92 -4.99 14.89 -6.40
N LEU A 93 -5.42 13.63 -6.31
CA LEU A 93 -4.90 12.56 -7.15
C LEU A 93 -5.08 12.88 -8.63
N THR A 94 -6.29 13.23 -9.06
CA THR A 94 -6.60 13.47 -10.47
C THR A 94 -6.02 14.77 -11.03
N GLU A 95 -5.88 15.80 -10.20
CA GLU A 95 -5.29 17.07 -10.61
C GLU A 95 -3.75 17.03 -10.64
N SER A 96 -3.12 16.22 -9.78
CA SER A 96 -1.67 16.26 -9.57
C SER A 96 -0.93 15.07 -10.16
N SER A 97 -1.53 13.88 -10.22
CA SER A 97 -0.88 12.70 -10.79
C SER A 97 -0.97 12.66 -12.32
N LYS A 98 0.14 12.26 -12.96
CA LYS A 98 0.19 11.93 -14.39
C LYS A 98 0.26 10.42 -14.64
N ALA A 99 0.14 9.61 -13.61
CA ALA A 99 0.07 8.16 -13.76
C ALA A 99 -1.12 7.78 -14.64
N LYS A 100 -0.96 6.76 -15.46
CA LYS A 100 -2.00 6.30 -16.38
C LYS A 100 -3.16 5.63 -15.64
N ASN A 101 -2.85 5.01 -14.50
CA ASN A 101 -3.80 4.24 -13.70
C ASN A 101 -3.65 4.61 -12.23
N ALA A 102 -4.76 4.53 -11.49
CA ALA A 102 -4.78 4.62 -10.05
C ALA A 102 -5.47 3.37 -9.48
N ILE A 103 -4.82 2.71 -8.53
CA ILE A 103 -5.29 1.49 -7.87
C ILE A 103 -5.38 1.81 -6.38
N ILE A 104 -6.60 1.84 -5.85
CA ILE A 104 -6.87 2.39 -4.54
C ILE A 104 -7.78 1.45 -3.78
N THR A 105 -7.44 1.11 -2.54
CA THR A 105 -8.36 0.46 -1.60
C THR A 105 -8.78 1.42 -0.49
N MET A 106 -9.82 1.07 0.22
CA MET A 106 -10.21 1.73 1.49
C MET A 106 -9.41 1.12 2.63
N GLY A 107 -9.19 1.91 3.68
CA GLY A 107 -8.73 1.43 4.97
C GLY A 107 -9.80 1.59 6.05
N ASN A 108 -9.50 1.17 7.27
CA ASN A 108 -10.43 1.25 8.40
C ASN A 108 -10.78 2.71 8.75
N HIS A 109 -9.88 3.67 8.57
CA HIS A 109 -10.18 5.11 8.76
C HIS A 109 -11.14 5.67 7.71
N ASP A 110 -11.23 5.07 6.53
CA ASP A 110 -12.16 5.50 5.49
C ASP A 110 -13.59 4.98 5.73
N ILE A 111 -13.71 3.88 6.47
CA ILE A 111 -14.97 3.24 6.86
C ILE A 111 -15.34 3.58 8.31
N GLY A 112 -14.36 3.53 9.20
CA GLY A 112 -14.50 3.31 10.62
C GLY A 112 -15.14 4.40 11.46
N HIS A 113 -15.07 5.66 11.06
CA HIS A 113 -15.71 6.75 11.81
C HIS A 113 -17.15 7.02 11.37
N THR A 114 -17.80 6.00 10.79
CA THR A 114 -19.16 6.09 10.27
C THR A 114 -20.19 6.45 11.34
N GLU A 115 -20.04 5.98 12.57
CA GLU A 115 -20.95 6.35 13.66
C GLU A 115 -20.90 7.85 13.97
N ASP A 116 -19.71 8.45 14.02
CA ASP A 116 -19.53 9.89 14.24
C ASP A 116 -20.09 10.71 13.08
N LEU A 117 -20.10 10.15 11.89
CA LEU A 117 -20.64 10.77 10.68
C LEU A 117 -22.14 10.51 10.46
N GLY A 118 -22.76 9.65 11.28
CA GLY A 118 -24.13 9.18 11.10
C GLY A 118 -24.30 8.34 9.83
N MET A 119 -23.30 7.57 9.48
CA MET A 119 -23.21 6.76 8.25
C MET A 119 -23.02 5.28 8.64
N THR A 120 -23.48 4.35 7.82
CA THR A 120 -23.16 2.93 7.94
C THR A 120 -21.89 2.59 7.16
N ASN A 121 -21.24 1.47 7.49
CA ASN A 121 -20.09 0.97 6.72
C ASN A 121 -20.44 0.78 5.24
N GLN A 122 -21.63 0.27 4.94
CA GLN A 122 -22.09 0.15 3.54
C GLN A 122 -22.20 1.51 2.85
N GLN A 123 -22.71 2.55 3.50
CA GLN A 123 -22.79 3.89 2.94
C GLN A 123 -21.39 4.49 2.68
N ALA A 124 -20.41 4.17 3.53
CA ALA A 124 -19.02 4.58 3.30
C ALA A 124 -18.44 3.88 2.06
N ARG A 125 -18.67 2.57 1.89
CA ARG A 125 -18.29 1.82 0.69
C ARG A 125 -18.97 2.33 -0.58
N ASP A 126 -20.28 2.58 -0.52
CA ASP A 126 -21.04 3.14 -1.66
C ASP A 126 -20.51 4.53 -2.07
N ARG A 127 -20.15 5.35 -1.09
CA ARG A 127 -19.51 6.66 -1.33
C ARG A 127 -18.15 6.49 -2.02
N PHE A 128 -17.31 5.58 -1.53
CA PHE A 128 -16.02 5.30 -2.15
C PHE A 128 -16.17 4.86 -3.59
N ILE A 129 -17.05 3.89 -3.86
CA ILE A 129 -17.33 3.40 -5.22
C ILE A 129 -17.77 4.57 -6.11
N ARG A 130 -18.73 5.38 -5.66
CA ARG A 130 -19.21 6.54 -6.41
C ARG A 130 -18.10 7.52 -6.74
N MET A 131 -17.27 7.91 -5.75
CA MET A 131 -16.17 8.84 -5.98
C MET A 131 -15.08 8.24 -6.86
N HIS A 132 -14.73 6.97 -6.65
CA HIS A 132 -13.79 6.26 -7.51
C HIS A 132 -14.24 6.28 -8.98
N ASN A 133 -15.52 5.95 -9.24
CA ASN A 133 -16.08 5.95 -10.59
C ASN A 133 -16.12 7.36 -11.19
N GLU A 134 -16.54 8.36 -10.41
CA GLU A 134 -16.65 9.75 -10.86
C GLU A 134 -15.29 10.34 -11.24
N TYR A 135 -14.29 10.20 -10.37
CA TYR A 135 -12.99 10.83 -10.54
C TYR A 135 -12.05 10.07 -11.47
N LEU A 136 -12.12 8.73 -11.49
CA LEU A 136 -11.20 7.88 -12.26
C LEU A 136 -11.83 7.32 -13.54
N GLY A 137 -13.13 7.59 -13.79
CA GLY A 137 -13.82 7.14 -15.00
C GLY A 137 -14.01 5.63 -15.05
N THR A 138 -14.10 4.97 -13.90
CA THR A 138 -14.36 3.54 -13.77
C THR A 138 -15.86 3.25 -13.68
N ASP A 139 -16.26 1.98 -13.67
CA ASP A 139 -17.65 1.53 -13.53
C ASP A 139 -17.70 0.31 -12.60
N PHE A 140 -17.14 0.48 -11.39
CA PHE A 140 -17.18 -0.57 -10.37
C PHE A 140 -18.50 -0.54 -9.62
N ASP A 141 -19.00 -1.72 -9.27
CA ASP A 141 -20.22 -1.90 -8.48
C ASP A 141 -19.92 -2.44 -7.06
N LYS A 142 -18.66 -2.80 -6.81
CA LYS A 142 -18.17 -3.31 -5.52
C LYS A 142 -16.91 -2.56 -5.09
N PRO A 143 -16.60 -2.49 -3.77
CA PRO A 143 -15.39 -1.86 -3.28
C PRO A 143 -14.13 -2.72 -3.53
N TYR A 144 -14.31 -3.98 -3.94
CA TYR A 144 -13.25 -4.87 -4.39
C TYR A 144 -13.35 -5.08 -5.91
N TYR A 145 -12.23 -5.05 -6.58
CA TYR A 145 -12.16 -5.08 -8.04
C TYR A 145 -10.80 -5.56 -8.53
N SER A 146 -10.69 -5.90 -9.80
CA SER A 146 -9.40 -6.16 -10.44
C SER A 146 -9.13 -5.21 -11.60
N TYR A 147 -7.86 -4.95 -11.83
CA TYR A 147 -7.38 -4.08 -12.89
C TYR A 147 -6.16 -4.66 -13.57
N VAL A 148 -6.03 -4.49 -14.89
CA VAL A 148 -4.85 -4.96 -15.64
C VAL A 148 -4.07 -3.76 -16.14
N VAL A 149 -2.80 -3.67 -15.72
CA VAL A 149 -1.87 -2.64 -16.17
C VAL A 149 -0.67 -3.30 -16.84
N ASN A 150 -0.43 -2.98 -18.09
CA ASN A 150 0.67 -3.54 -18.90
C ASN A 150 0.70 -5.08 -18.92
N GLY A 151 -0.46 -5.75 -18.78
CA GLY A 151 -0.58 -7.21 -18.73
C GLY A 151 -0.47 -7.83 -17.34
N TYR A 152 -0.16 -7.06 -16.31
CA TYR A 152 -0.10 -7.50 -14.92
C TYR A 152 -1.42 -7.23 -14.20
N LYS A 153 -1.88 -8.21 -13.42
CA LYS A 153 -3.14 -8.10 -12.69
C LYS A 153 -2.94 -7.54 -11.28
N PHE A 154 -3.72 -6.52 -10.98
CA PHE A 154 -3.89 -5.95 -9.65
C PHE A 154 -5.28 -6.31 -9.15
N ILE A 155 -5.35 -6.87 -7.96
CA ILE A 155 -6.57 -7.38 -7.34
C ILE A 155 -6.76 -6.64 -6.03
N VAL A 156 -7.73 -5.77 -5.97
CA VAL A 156 -8.07 -5.01 -4.76
C VAL A 156 -9.11 -5.78 -3.97
N ILE A 157 -8.80 -6.13 -2.73
CA ILE A 157 -9.76 -6.68 -1.77
C ILE A 157 -10.06 -5.63 -0.70
N CYS A 158 -11.29 -5.65 -0.18
CA CYS A 158 -11.79 -4.64 0.72
C CYS A 158 -12.62 -5.27 1.84
N ASP A 159 -12.61 -4.64 3.00
CA ASP A 159 -13.44 -5.00 4.14
C ASP A 159 -14.94 -5.00 3.79
N GLU A 160 -15.65 -6.02 4.27
CA GLU A 160 -17.09 -6.20 4.13
C GLU A 160 -17.83 -6.15 5.49
N SER A 161 -17.11 -5.89 6.61
CA SER A 161 -17.71 -5.84 7.95
C SER A 161 -18.80 -4.78 8.06
N GLU A 162 -19.83 -5.07 8.87
CA GLU A 162 -20.97 -4.16 9.09
C GLU A 162 -20.91 -3.45 10.45
N ASP A 163 -20.20 -4.01 11.40
CA ASP A 163 -20.42 -3.68 12.81
C ASP A 163 -19.31 -2.87 13.49
N ARG A 164 -18.08 -2.85 12.97
CA ARG A 164 -16.93 -2.25 13.68
C ARG A 164 -15.90 -1.68 12.75
N TRP A 165 -15.29 -0.59 13.14
CA TRP A 165 -14.22 0.04 12.38
C TRP A 165 -12.85 -0.63 12.54
N ASP A 166 -12.68 -1.48 13.54
CA ASP A 166 -11.46 -2.24 13.83
C ASP A 166 -11.61 -3.75 13.54
N THR A 167 -12.69 -4.14 12.83
CA THR A 167 -12.91 -5.51 12.38
C THR A 167 -12.87 -5.55 10.87
N TYR A 168 -11.93 -6.29 10.31
CA TYR A 168 -11.77 -6.42 8.88
C TYR A 168 -12.18 -7.83 8.45
N GLU A 169 -13.32 -7.94 7.81
CA GLU A 169 -13.92 -9.21 7.39
C GLU A 169 -13.97 -9.33 5.87
N ILE A 170 -13.62 -10.49 5.36
CA ILE A 170 -13.74 -10.84 3.95
C ILE A 170 -14.68 -12.03 3.81
N TYR A 171 -15.80 -11.86 3.13
CA TYR A 171 -16.81 -12.89 2.98
C TYR A 171 -16.45 -13.90 1.89
N ASP A 172 -17.09 -15.08 1.97
CA ASP A 172 -16.79 -16.21 1.09
C ASP A 172 -16.96 -15.89 -0.41
N GLU A 173 -17.86 -14.98 -0.76
CA GLU A 173 -18.04 -14.53 -2.14
C GLU A 173 -16.79 -13.83 -2.67
N GLN A 174 -16.23 -12.91 -1.87
CA GLN A 174 -15.01 -12.19 -2.23
C GLN A 174 -13.79 -13.13 -2.25
N ILE A 175 -13.71 -14.09 -1.32
CA ILE A 175 -12.66 -15.13 -1.31
C ILE A 175 -12.71 -15.98 -2.60
N ALA A 176 -13.91 -16.43 -2.99
CA ALA A 176 -14.08 -17.21 -4.22
C ALA A 176 -13.78 -16.38 -5.49
N TRP A 177 -14.06 -15.08 -5.45
CA TRP A 177 -13.69 -14.14 -6.51
C TRP A 177 -12.17 -13.93 -6.55
N LEU A 178 -11.52 -13.70 -5.42
CA LEU A 178 -10.06 -13.57 -5.30
C LEU A 178 -9.34 -14.79 -5.90
N ASP A 179 -9.82 -16.00 -5.60
CA ASP A 179 -9.27 -17.25 -6.15
C ASP A 179 -9.31 -17.29 -7.69
N ARG A 180 -10.43 -16.85 -8.28
CA ARG A 180 -10.55 -16.78 -9.74
C ARG A 180 -9.64 -15.72 -10.36
N GLU A 181 -9.53 -14.55 -9.71
CA GLU A 181 -8.68 -13.47 -10.19
C GLU A 181 -7.19 -13.83 -10.12
N LEU A 182 -6.78 -14.53 -9.06
CA LEU A 182 -5.41 -15.04 -8.94
C LEU A 182 -5.11 -16.11 -9.99
N ALA A 183 -6.01 -17.05 -10.20
CA ALA A 183 -5.86 -18.09 -11.23
C ALA A 183 -5.68 -17.48 -12.62
N ASP A 184 -6.33 -16.36 -12.90
CA ASP A 184 -6.17 -15.64 -14.16
C ASP A 184 -4.89 -14.78 -14.17
N GLY A 185 -4.58 -14.09 -13.09
CA GLY A 185 -3.47 -13.13 -13.00
C GLY A 185 -2.09 -13.78 -12.99
N THR A 186 -1.98 -15.01 -12.48
CA THR A 186 -0.70 -15.75 -12.39
C THR A 186 -0.46 -16.69 -13.57
N LYS A 187 -1.33 -16.66 -14.58
CA LYS A 187 -1.11 -17.43 -15.79
C LYS A 187 0.26 -17.15 -16.41
N ASP A 188 0.86 -18.16 -16.96
CA ASP A 188 2.16 -18.08 -17.63
C ASP A 188 3.31 -17.59 -16.73
N GLY A 189 3.17 -17.77 -15.40
CA GLY A 189 4.17 -17.36 -14.40
C GLY A 189 4.23 -15.87 -14.15
N LEU A 190 3.23 -15.08 -14.58
CA LEU A 190 3.19 -13.64 -14.32
C LEU A 190 2.94 -13.36 -12.84
N PRO A 191 3.53 -12.27 -12.29
CA PRO A 191 3.19 -11.83 -10.95
C PRO A 191 1.79 -11.21 -10.90
N ALA A 192 1.04 -11.55 -9.83
CA ALA A 192 -0.23 -10.92 -9.48
C ALA A 192 -0.09 -10.14 -8.17
N PHE A 193 -0.65 -8.94 -8.12
CA PHE A 193 -0.56 -8.02 -7.00
C PHE A 193 -1.90 -7.91 -6.29
N VAL A 194 -1.99 -8.41 -5.06
CA VAL A 194 -3.18 -8.28 -4.22
C VAL A 194 -2.99 -7.08 -3.30
N ILE A 195 -3.90 -6.13 -3.39
CA ILE A 195 -3.89 -4.88 -2.64
C ILE A 195 -4.97 -4.97 -1.57
N CYS A 196 -4.56 -4.84 -0.32
CA CYS A 196 -5.43 -4.83 0.84
C CYS A 196 -4.91 -3.81 1.84
N HIS A 197 -5.79 -3.17 2.61
CA HIS A 197 -5.30 -2.28 3.64
C HIS A 197 -4.71 -3.05 4.81
N GLU A 198 -5.45 -3.99 5.37
CA GLU A 198 -5.02 -4.74 6.54
C GLU A 198 -4.26 -6.03 6.19
N PRO A 199 -3.16 -6.33 6.91
CA PRO A 199 -2.47 -7.61 6.77
C PRO A 199 -3.26 -8.74 7.42
N TYR A 200 -3.01 -9.99 7.02
CA TYR A 200 -3.39 -11.16 7.79
C TYR A 200 -2.31 -11.50 8.84
N GLU A 201 -2.68 -12.31 9.84
CA GLU A 201 -1.75 -12.65 10.93
C GLU A 201 -0.52 -13.44 10.47
N GLY A 202 0.63 -13.13 11.08
CA GLY A 202 1.89 -13.87 10.88
C GLY A 202 2.77 -13.35 9.77
N ILE A 203 2.49 -12.15 9.22
CA ILE A 203 3.33 -11.47 8.24
C ILE A 203 3.80 -10.10 8.73
N ASN A 204 4.93 -9.64 8.22
CA ASN A 204 5.49 -8.29 8.43
C ASN A 204 5.52 -7.87 9.91
N GLY A 205 5.89 -8.81 10.78
CA GLY A 205 6.06 -8.54 12.22
C GLY A 205 4.82 -8.62 13.07
N GLN A 206 3.73 -9.11 12.54
CA GLN A 206 2.55 -9.41 13.35
C GLN A 206 2.75 -10.66 14.21
N PRO A 207 2.32 -10.65 15.48
CA PRO A 207 1.65 -9.56 16.22
C PRO A 207 2.61 -8.60 16.97
N ILE A 208 3.91 -8.66 16.70
CA ILE A 208 4.93 -7.87 17.44
C ILE A 208 4.76 -6.36 17.21
N VAL A 209 4.43 -5.97 15.97
CA VAL A 209 4.29 -4.56 15.58
C VAL A 209 3.01 -3.98 16.19
N TRP A 210 1.92 -4.70 16.09
CA TRP A 210 0.63 -4.31 16.66
C TRP A 210 -0.26 -5.54 16.88
N GLU A 211 -0.45 -5.92 18.14
CA GLU A 211 -1.39 -6.97 18.52
C GLU A 211 -2.82 -6.53 18.16
N GLY A 212 -3.52 -7.35 17.37
CA GLY A 212 -4.87 -7.04 16.87
C GLY A 212 -4.96 -6.14 15.65
N GLY A 213 -3.82 -5.71 15.08
CA GLY A 213 -3.79 -4.92 13.84
C GLY A 213 -3.81 -5.80 12.58
N THR A 214 -4.68 -6.80 12.53
CA THR A 214 -4.87 -7.70 11.37
C THR A 214 -6.34 -7.87 11.09
N MET A 215 -6.68 -8.31 9.88
CA MET A 215 -8.04 -8.79 9.61
C MET A 215 -8.42 -9.92 10.59
N ASP A 216 -9.71 -10.19 10.73
CA ASP A 216 -10.18 -11.24 11.62
C ASP A 216 -9.56 -12.60 11.28
N GLU A 217 -9.46 -13.49 12.28
CA GLU A 217 -8.74 -14.77 12.17
C GLU A 217 -9.28 -15.64 11.02
N GLU A 218 -10.61 -15.69 10.83
CA GLU A 218 -11.22 -16.52 9.80
C GLU A 218 -10.95 -15.98 8.40
N SER A 219 -11.12 -14.68 8.19
CA SER A 219 -10.82 -13.98 6.94
C SER A 219 -9.33 -14.09 6.60
N GLY A 220 -8.45 -13.82 7.57
CA GLY A 220 -7.01 -13.94 7.39
C GLY A 220 -6.57 -15.33 6.98
N ARG A 221 -7.13 -16.36 7.60
CA ARG A 221 -6.87 -17.77 7.25
C ARG A 221 -7.33 -18.11 5.83
N LYS A 222 -8.51 -17.62 5.42
CA LYS A 222 -9.07 -17.86 4.07
C LYS A 222 -8.25 -17.12 3.01
N VAL A 223 -7.92 -15.85 3.23
CA VAL A 223 -7.08 -15.04 2.33
C VAL A 223 -5.73 -15.73 2.18
N LYS A 224 -5.01 -16.01 3.27
CA LYS A 224 -3.73 -16.71 3.26
C LYS A 224 -3.78 -18.01 2.45
N ALA A 225 -4.75 -18.87 2.76
CA ALA A 225 -4.91 -20.16 2.07
C ALA A 225 -5.19 -20.01 0.56
N THR A 226 -5.82 -18.92 0.16
CA THR A 226 -6.09 -18.61 -1.24
C THR A 226 -4.84 -18.12 -1.96
N LEU A 227 -4.10 -17.19 -1.35
CA LEU A 227 -2.85 -16.68 -1.90
C LEU A 227 -1.80 -17.79 -2.13
N GLN A 228 -1.69 -18.71 -1.17
CA GLN A 228 -0.71 -19.82 -1.20
C GLN A 228 -0.93 -20.87 -2.30
N LYS A 229 -2.03 -20.81 -3.03
CA LYS A 229 -2.30 -21.72 -4.15
C LYS A 229 -1.51 -21.37 -5.42
N TYR A 230 -0.97 -20.16 -5.47
CA TYR A 230 -0.39 -19.58 -6.68
C TYR A 230 1.02 -19.07 -6.43
N ASP A 231 1.88 -19.24 -7.42
CA ASP A 231 3.23 -18.67 -7.43
C ASP A 231 3.20 -17.19 -7.81
N ASN A 232 4.27 -16.48 -7.50
CA ASN A 232 4.46 -15.06 -7.85
C ASN A 232 3.35 -14.12 -7.36
N VAL A 233 2.73 -14.44 -6.22
CA VAL A 233 1.73 -13.58 -5.57
C VAL A 233 2.42 -12.57 -4.68
N PHE A 234 2.04 -11.30 -4.84
CA PHE A 234 2.47 -10.17 -4.01
C PHE A 234 1.27 -9.65 -3.23
N TYR A 235 1.33 -9.72 -1.90
CA TYR A 235 0.33 -9.16 -1.00
C TYR A 235 0.85 -7.85 -0.44
N ILE A 236 0.19 -6.73 -0.76
CA ILE A 236 0.64 -5.38 -0.43
C ILE A 236 -0.38 -4.74 0.52
N SER A 237 0.06 -4.40 1.72
CA SER A 237 -0.78 -3.84 2.78
C SER A 237 -0.19 -2.58 3.41
N GLY A 238 -1.03 -1.82 4.12
CA GLY A 238 -0.69 -0.67 4.94
C GLY A 238 -0.98 -0.91 6.41
N HIS A 239 -1.78 -0.03 7.04
CA HIS A 239 -2.39 -0.13 8.36
C HIS A 239 -1.42 -0.17 9.55
N MET A 240 -0.36 -0.94 9.44
CA MET A 240 0.54 -1.24 10.56
C MET A 240 1.38 -0.05 11.01
N HIS A 241 1.53 0.96 10.17
CA HIS A 241 2.48 2.06 10.39
C HIS A 241 3.85 1.53 10.81
N GLU A 242 4.25 0.40 10.24
CA GLU A 242 5.49 -0.27 10.61
C GLU A 242 6.71 0.57 10.24
N GLY A 243 6.67 1.17 9.07
CA GLY A 243 7.80 1.89 8.49
C GLY A 243 8.70 0.99 7.65
N ILE A 244 9.54 1.62 6.83
CA ILE A 244 10.50 0.89 6.01
C ILE A 244 11.65 0.40 6.88
N ASN A 245 11.82 -0.90 6.95
CA ASN A 245 12.89 -1.58 7.66
C ASN A 245 13.48 -2.68 6.76
N GLY A 246 14.53 -3.35 7.20
CA GLY A 246 15.25 -4.29 6.34
C GLY A 246 15.94 -5.40 7.11
N GLU A 247 16.96 -5.96 6.50
CA GLU A 247 17.67 -7.14 6.99
C GLU A 247 18.14 -7.05 8.46
N LEU A 248 18.53 -5.86 8.92
CA LEU A 248 18.91 -5.67 10.32
C LEU A 248 17.72 -5.90 11.26
N THR A 249 16.55 -5.35 10.91
CA THR A 249 15.32 -5.55 11.68
C THR A 249 14.93 -7.02 11.67
N ARG A 250 15.01 -7.66 10.53
CA ARG A 250 14.74 -9.09 10.38
C ARG A 250 15.64 -9.94 11.28
N ARG A 251 16.94 -9.65 11.35
CA ARG A 251 17.87 -10.38 12.22
C ARG A 251 17.65 -10.15 13.71
N VAL A 252 17.20 -8.98 14.11
CA VAL A 252 17.05 -8.60 15.52
C VAL A 252 15.65 -8.89 16.05
N LEU A 253 14.62 -8.62 15.25
CA LEU A 253 13.22 -8.71 15.65
C LEU A 253 12.45 -9.85 14.98
N GLY A 254 13.02 -10.46 13.92
CA GLY A 254 12.44 -11.60 13.24
C GLY A 254 11.51 -11.25 12.07
N PHE A 255 11.35 -9.98 11.69
CA PHE A 255 10.47 -9.55 10.60
C PHE A 255 11.09 -8.43 9.74
N CYS A 256 10.52 -8.21 8.57
CA CYS A 256 10.90 -7.18 7.62
C CYS A 256 9.65 -6.67 6.89
N CYS A 257 9.64 -5.40 6.49
CA CYS A 257 8.52 -4.83 5.76
C CYS A 257 8.33 -5.43 4.34
N VAL A 258 9.34 -6.10 3.82
CA VAL A 258 9.26 -6.89 2.58
C VAL A 258 9.83 -8.27 2.86
N GLU A 259 9.00 -9.30 2.85
CA GLU A 259 9.41 -10.67 3.15
C GLU A 259 8.56 -11.67 2.37
N THR A 260 9.09 -12.89 2.19
CA THR A 260 8.32 -14.00 1.62
C THR A 260 7.96 -14.97 2.75
N VAL A 261 6.67 -15.19 2.94
CA VAL A 261 6.13 -16.09 3.96
C VAL A 261 5.26 -17.14 3.30
N ASP A 262 5.62 -18.40 3.47
CA ASP A 262 4.89 -19.54 2.92
C ASP A 262 4.58 -19.40 1.41
N GLY A 263 5.55 -18.88 0.63
CA GLY A 263 5.44 -18.69 -0.82
C GLY A 263 4.75 -17.39 -1.27
N VAL A 264 4.18 -16.59 -0.35
CA VAL A 264 3.58 -15.30 -0.66
C VAL A 264 4.57 -14.16 -0.36
N ASN A 265 4.74 -13.24 -1.28
CA ASN A 265 5.57 -12.05 -1.11
C ASN A 265 4.76 -10.95 -0.41
N CYS A 266 5.03 -10.72 0.87
CA CYS A 266 4.29 -9.81 1.73
C CYS A 266 5.02 -8.47 1.86
N ILE A 267 4.31 -7.38 1.57
CA ILE A 267 4.85 -6.02 1.58
C ILE A 267 3.98 -5.18 2.52
N SER A 268 4.56 -4.73 3.64
CA SER A 268 3.96 -3.75 4.54
C SER A 268 4.46 -2.36 4.19
N LEU A 269 3.55 -1.45 3.88
CA LEU A 269 3.89 -0.09 3.53
C LEU A 269 4.05 0.79 4.77
N PRO A 270 4.95 1.79 4.72
CA PRO A 270 5.00 2.81 5.74
C PRO A 270 3.77 3.72 5.65
N THR A 271 3.38 4.30 6.77
CA THR A 271 2.43 5.42 6.71
C THR A 271 3.05 6.62 6.02
N TYR A 272 2.27 7.28 5.18
CA TYR A 272 2.73 8.45 4.43
C TYR A 272 2.79 9.72 5.30
N LEU A 273 1.80 9.98 6.17
CA LEU A 273 1.71 11.23 6.95
C LEU A 273 1.79 11.09 8.46
N ILE A 274 1.69 9.89 9.01
CA ILE A 274 1.78 9.64 10.46
C ILE A 274 3.16 9.05 10.81
N VAL A 275 3.48 8.95 12.08
CA VAL A 275 4.78 8.44 12.53
C VAL A 275 4.83 6.93 12.43
N ASN A 276 5.81 6.42 11.71
CA ASN A 276 6.12 5.00 11.64
C ASN A 276 6.63 4.47 13.00
N ARG A 277 6.24 3.25 13.35
CA ARG A 277 6.56 2.61 14.64
C ARG A 277 7.95 1.98 14.68
N TYR A 278 8.34 1.35 13.58
CA TYR A 278 9.62 0.66 13.39
C TYR A 278 10.19 1.03 12.02
N GLY A 279 11.51 1.10 11.89
CA GLY A 279 12.13 1.42 10.61
C GLY A 279 12.40 2.91 10.40
N LEU A 280 12.36 3.38 9.13
CA LEU A 280 12.63 4.77 8.79
C LEU A 280 11.57 5.69 9.38
N PRO A 281 11.97 6.72 10.13
CA PRO A 281 11.05 7.72 10.63
C PRO A 281 10.72 8.75 9.55
N GLY A 282 9.62 9.45 9.74
CA GLY A 282 9.25 10.63 8.95
C GLY A 282 8.16 10.36 7.91
N ASN A 283 7.67 11.45 7.36
CA ASN A 283 6.57 11.47 6.40
C ASN A 283 7.08 11.35 4.98
N GLY A 284 6.20 10.98 4.06
CA GLY A 284 6.48 10.94 2.64
C GLY A 284 7.12 9.65 2.13
N LEU A 285 7.16 8.62 2.97
CA LEU A 285 7.76 7.33 2.60
C LEU A 285 6.82 6.47 1.78
N GLY A 286 7.40 5.72 0.86
CA GLY A 286 6.74 4.71 0.06
C GLY A 286 7.75 3.96 -0.81
N PHE A 287 7.26 3.19 -1.76
CA PHE A 287 8.12 2.45 -2.68
C PHE A 287 7.87 2.84 -4.13
N GLN A 288 8.94 2.90 -4.89
CA GLN A 288 8.90 2.69 -6.32
C GLN A 288 8.96 1.18 -6.57
N MET A 289 7.95 0.65 -7.25
CA MET A 289 7.88 -0.74 -7.67
C MET A 289 8.17 -0.85 -9.16
N GLU A 290 9.12 -1.69 -9.49
CA GLU A 290 9.57 -1.94 -10.85
C GLU A 290 9.38 -3.42 -11.17
N VAL A 291 8.61 -3.75 -12.19
CA VAL A 291 8.41 -5.12 -12.65
C VAL A 291 9.25 -5.36 -13.90
N TYR A 292 10.05 -6.39 -13.85
CA TYR A 292 10.88 -6.89 -14.96
C TYR A 292 10.38 -8.27 -15.40
N SER A 293 11.04 -8.88 -16.38
CA SER A 293 10.65 -10.20 -16.88
C SER A 293 10.89 -11.34 -15.88
N ASP A 294 11.83 -11.15 -14.97
CA ASP A 294 12.37 -12.16 -14.08
C ASP A 294 12.31 -11.77 -12.60
N ARG A 295 11.95 -10.53 -12.29
CA ARG A 295 11.95 -10.03 -10.91
C ARG A 295 11.02 -8.84 -10.70
N VAL A 296 10.68 -8.59 -9.45
CA VAL A 296 10.08 -7.35 -8.96
C VAL A 296 11.08 -6.65 -8.03
N VAL A 297 11.26 -5.36 -8.22
CA VAL A 297 12.16 -4.54 -7.39
C VAL A 297 11.34 -3.46 -6.67
N LEU A 298 11.51 -3.37 -5.36
CA LEU A 298 10.94 -2.32 -4.53
C LEU A 298 12.06 -1.44 -4.01
N ARG A 299 12.00 -0.14 -4.31
CA ARG A 299 13.01 0.83 -3.85
C ARG A 299 12.36 1.90 -3.00
N ALA A 300 12.86 2.05 -1.77
CA ALA A 300 12.34 3.04 -0.84
C ALA A 300 12.64 4.46 -1.31
N ARG A 301 11.57 5.28 -1.38
CA ARG A 301 11.65 6.69 -1.74
C ARG A 301 10.87 7.56 -0.79
N ASN A 302 11.40 8.73 -0.49
CA ASN A 302 10.65 9.79 0.15
C ASN A 302 10.14 10.76 -0.93
N PHE A 303 8.85 10.70 -1.19
CA PHE A 303 8.19 11.47 -2.25
C PHE A 303 8.01 12.97 -1.88
N ILE A 304 8.12 13.35 -0.60
CA ILE A 304 8.10 14.76 -0.20
C ILE A 304 9.45 15.42 -0.48
N THR A 305 10.54 14.74 -0.13
CA THR A 305 11.90 15.28 -0.24
C THR A 305 12.62 14.88 -1.51
N SER A 306 11.99 14.07 -2.36
CA SER A 306 12.54 13.58 -3.64
C SER A 306 13.84 12.76 -3.46
N LYS A 307 13.92 11.95 -2.38
CA LYS A 307 15.15 11.23 -2.02
C LYS A 307 14.96 9.73 -2.00
N TRP A 308 15.97 9.00 -2.48
CA TRP A 308 16.09 7.56 -2.33
C TRP A 308 16.68 7.18 -0.97
N TYR A 309 16.20 6.06 -0.42
CA TYR A 309 16.80 5.39 0.72
C TYR A 309 17.52 4.12 0.24
N LEU A 310 18.68 4.27 -0.37
CA LEU A 310 19.43 3.21 -1.06
C LEU A 310 19.61 1.89 -0.32
N PRO A 311 19.78 1.83 1.03
CA PRO A 311 19.86 0.56 1.75
C PRO A 311 18.57 -0.25 1.76
N TYR A 312 17.46 0.37 1.36
CA TYR A 312 16.14 -0.24 1.35
C TYR A 312 15.68 -0.48 -0.10
N LYS A 313 16.41 -1.38 -0.73
CA LYS A 313 16.06 -1.98 -2.01
C LYS A 313 15.82 -3.47 -1.78
N PHE A 314 14.69 -3.95 -2.25
CA PHE A 314 14.28 -5.34 -2.16
C PHE A 314 14.09 -5.88 -3.58
N THR A 315 14.74 -7.00 -3.87
CA THR A 315 14.60 -7.70 -5.16
C THR A 315 13.99 -9.06 -4.89
N ILE A 316 12.93 -9.38 -5.59
CA ILE A 316 12.16 -10.62 -5.49
C ILE A 316 12.17 -11.26 -6.87
N ASP A 317 12.85 -12.39 -6.99
CA ASP A 317 12.91 -13.13 -8.24
C ASP A 317 11.57 -13.84 -8.49
N LEU A 318 11.13 -13.87 -9.76
CA LEU A 318 9.93 -14.59 -10.19
C LEU A 318 10.28 -16.05 -10.48
N VAL A 319 9.33 -16.97 -10.16
CA VAL A 319 9.53 -18.42 -10.30
C VAL A 319 8.92 -18.91 -11.60
#